data_3825cd64b2aae30b513c3678ebc9113b
#
_entry.id   3825cd64b2aae30b513c3678ebc9113b
#
_cell.length_a   1.000
_cell.length_b   1.000
_cell.length_c   1.000
_cell.angle_alpha   90.00
_cell.angle_beta   90.00
_cell.angle_gamma   90.00
#
_symmetry.space_group_name_H-M   'P 1'
#
loop_
_entity.id
_entity.type
_entity.pdbx_description
1 polymer ?
#
loop_
_entity_poly.entity_id
_entity_poly.type
_entity_poly.pdbx_seq_one_letter_code
_entity_poly.pdbx_strand_id
1 'polypeptide(L)'
;MKSKKNWNDFIASKKFKYTLFTIAVIAVGILLCTSDSISTTLYGEDNPEAKGKVLATYLSIIGGACVIYGLYLNNKKIGEQTRQNNIAEKTNIDKRFGDAVGYLNSDNDGIAIGGAYALFQIAKEDKRYKSIVANIFCDFISANFSSGNKIRLIGVVKELLFQNLDTVFLETELTLRNISFEKNDRFHGKVNIGFKDCSFEGVVFNMLEFTRFESCKINKSHLIDCNKIDIIRSEISGISIRNLSMPTKEVNLVDNIYLGQVEIYAQTIIGTLYIGSTATSFDDDFVDKRIVVYTDCENRIEINDRCKKIVSIKKGTFYRR
;
A
#
# COMPACT_ATOMS: atom_id res chain seq x y z
N MET A 1 -34.86 -0.06 -0.99
CA MET A 1 -34.03 1.10 -1.41
C MET A 1 -34.60 1.90 -2.61
N LYS A 2 -35.50 1.41 -3.44
CA LYS A 2 -36.09 2.15 -4.59
C LYS A 2 -37.04 3.31 -4.21
N SER A 3 -37.70 3.29 -3.05
CA SER A 3 -38.68 4.28 -2.63
C SER A 3 -38.07 5.65 -2.27
N LYS A 4 -36.89 5.70 -1.63
CA LYS A 4 -36.26 6.99 -1.24
C LYS A 4 -35.73 7.80 -2.44
N LYS A 5 -35.36 7.15 -3.55
CA LYS A 5 -34.86 7.83 -4.75
C LYS A 5 -35.96 8.59 -5.47
N ASN A 6 -37.19 8.05 -5.53
CA ASN A 6 -38.34 8.69 -6.17
C ASN A 6 -38.81 9.99 -5.44
N TRP A 7 -38.70 10.03 -4.12
CA TRP A 7 -39.06 11.22 -3.36
C TRP A 7 -38.10 12.39 -3.56
N ASN A 8 -36.81 12.10 -3.58
CA ASN A 8 -35.77 13.12 -3.81
C ASN A 8 -35.82 13.69 -5.23
N ASP A 9 -36.11 12.88 -6.24
CA ASP A 9 -36.27 13.32 -7.62
C ASP A 9 -37.56 14.16 -7.80
N PHE A 10 -38.63 13.83 -7.06
CA PHE A 10 -39.87 14.61 -7.04
C PHE A 10 -39.67 15.99 -6.40
N ILE A 11 -38.99 16.06 -5.25
CA ILE A 11 -38.68 17.34 -4.55
C ILE A 11 -37.71 18.20 -5.39
N ALA A 12 -36.82 17.57 -6.17
CA ALA A 12 -35.89 18.28 -7.04
C ALA A 12 -36.52 18.79 -8.33
N SER A 13 -37.73 18.36 -8.68
CA SER A 13 -38.39 18.73 -9.93
C SER A 13 -38.73 20.23 -9.97
N LYS A 14 -38.52 20.87 -11.14
CA LYS A 14 -38.89 22.29 -11.33
C LYS A 14 -40.37 22.54 -10.99
N LYS A 15 -41.26 21.60 -11.36
CA LYS A 15 -42.68 21.67 -11.06
C LYS A 15 -43.00 21.74 -9.57
N PHE A 16 -42.32 20.91 -8.75
CA PHE A 16 -42.51 20.95 -7.29
C PHE A 16 -42.06 22.29 -6.68
N LYS A 17 -40.98 22.87 -7.17
CA LYS A 17 -40.51 24.19 -6.72
C LYS A 17 -41.49 25.30 -7.02
N TYR A 18 -42.07 25.28 -8.23
CA TYR A 18 -43.12 26.27 -8.58
C TYR A 18 -44.42 26.09 -7.78
N THR A 19 -44.84 24.83 -7.55
CA THR A 19 -46.02 24.60 -6.69
C THR A 19 -45.76 25.01 -5.25
N LEU A 20 -44.58 24.76 -4.70
CA LEU A 20 -44.24 25.20 -3.34
C LEU A 20 -44.19 26.73 -3.25
N PHE A 21 -43.66 27.42 -4.26
CA PHE A 21 -43.61 28.86 -4.32
C PHE A 21 -45.02 29.46 -4.40
N THR A 22 -45.92 28.91 -5.24
CA THR A 22 -47.35 29.37 -5.32
C THR A 22 -48.09 29.13 -4.02
N ILE A 23 -47.89 27.98 -3.36
CA ILE A 23 -48.47 27.71 -2.03
C ILE A 23 -47.96 28.73 -0.98
N ALA A 24 -46.68 29.05 -0.99
CA ALA A 24 -46.09 30.02 -0.08
C ALA A 24 -46.67 31.43 -0.30
N VAL A 25 -46.84 31.86 -1.56
CA VAL A 25 -47.45 33.16 -1.90
C VAL A 25 -48.92 33.23 -1.44
N ILE A 26 -49.68 32.15 -1.66
CA ILE A 26 -51.08 32.06 -1.19
C ILE A 26 -51.15 32.10 0.34
N ALA A 27 -50.27 31.36 1.04
CA ALA A 27 -50.19 31.33 2.49
C ALA A 27 -49.88 32.73 3.07
N VAL A 28 -48.97 33.48 2.46
CA VAL A 28 -48.67 34.87 2.85
C VAL A 28 -49.87 35.76 2.63
N GLY A 29 -50.58 35.61 1.51
CA GLY A 29 -51.82 36.36 1.24
C GLY A 29 -52.89 36.09 2.30
N ILE A 30 -53.11 34.83 2.67
CA ILE A 30 -54.07 34.46 3.73
C ILE A 30 -53.66 35.05 5.09
N LEU A 31 -52.38 35.00 5.45
CA LEU A 31 -51.85 35.57 6.69
C LEU A 31 -52.09 37.13 6.76
N LEU A 32 -51.85 37.79 5.64
CA LEU A 32 -52.13 39.24 5.56
C LEU A 32 -53.62 39.55 5.72
N CYS A 33 -54.50 38.79 5.08
CA CYS A 33 -55.94 38.96 5.18
C CYS A 33 -56.50 38.63 6.59
N THR A 34 -55.89 37.64 7.27
CA THR A 34 -56.28 37.22 8.62
C THR A 34 -55.70 38.08 9.75
N SER A 35 -54.66 38.90 9.43
CA SER A 35 -53.96 39.72 10.43
C SER A 35 -54.89 40.68 11.18
N ASP A 36 -55.89 41.25 10.52
CA ASP A 36 -56.86 42.11 11.12
C ASP A 36 -57.81 41.39 12.14
N SER A 37 -58.31 40.21 11.75
CA SER A 37 -59.14 39.38 12.63
C SER A 37 -58.40 38.90 13.87
N ILE A 38 -57.12 38.54 13.70
CA ILE A 38 -56.26 38.06 14.80
C ILE A 38 -55.89 39.20 15.74
N SER A 39 -55.60 40.39 15.20
CA SER A 39 -55.30 41.57 16.03
C SER A 39 -56.45 42.00 16.86
N THR A 40 -57.70 42.02 16.30
CA THR A 40 -58.93 42.38 17.03
C THR A 40 -59.24 41.32 18.08
N THR A 41 -59.07 40.05 17.84
CA THR A 41 -59.33 38.98 18.81
C THR A 41 -58.34 38.98 19.99
N LEU A 42 -57.09 39.32 19.76
CA LEU A 42 -56.01 39.27 20.80
C LEU A 42 -55.87 40.57 21.58
N TYR A 43 -56.13 41.69 20.96
CA TYR A 43 -55.84 43.03 21.55
C TYR A 43 -57.01 43.99 21.61
N GLY A 44 -58.23 43.57 21.21
CA GLY A 44 -59.44 44.40 21.20
C GLY A 44 -59.61 45.30 19.96
N GLU A 45 -60.81 45.89 19.79
CA GLU A 45 -61.10 46.71 18.62
C GLU A 45 -60.32 48.04 18.63
N ASP A 46 -59.77 48.40 17.43
CA ASP A 46 -59.11 49.69 17.10
C ASP A 46 -57.71 49.97 17.72
N ASN A 47 -56.84 48.97 17.89
CA ASN A 47 -55.49 49.26 18.27
C ASN A 47 -54.51 49.14 17.09
N PRO A 48 -54.08 50.22 16.40
CA PRO A 48 -53.20 50.16 15.22
C PRO A 48 -51.80 49.69 15.56
N GLU A 49 -51.31 49.85 16.79
CA GLU A 49 -50.02 49.32 17.21
C GLU A 49 -50.04 47.78 17.31
N ALA A 50 -51.19 47.22 17.69
CA ALA A 50 -51.32 45.75 17.77
C ALA A 50 -51.26 45.10 16.40
N LYS A 51 -51.84 45.71 15.37
CA LYS A 51 -51.74 45.23 13.97
C LYS A 51 -50.32 45.23 13.50
N GLY A 52 -49.55 46.28 13.79
CA GLY A 52 -48.12 46.36 13.46
C GLY A 52 -47.29 45.27 14.12
N LYS A 53 -47.54 44.94 15.40
CA LYS A 53 -46.82 43.88 16.14
C LYS A 53 -47.13 42.50 15.58
N VAL A 54 -48.34 42.16 15.26
CA VAL A 54 -48.73 40.88 14.66
C VAL A 54 -48.07 40.69 13.29
N LEU A 55 -48.12 41.74 12.44
CA LEU A 55 -47.49 41.73 11.13
C LEU A 55 -45.96 41.54 11.23
N ALA A 56 -45.32 42.28 12.14
CA ALA A 56 -43.88 42.13 12.39
C ALA A 56 -43.49 40.72 12.85
N THR A 57 -44.33 40.09 13.70
CA THR A 57 -44.12 38.70 14.14
C THR A 57 -44.21 37.73 12.97
N TYR A 58 -45.20 37.87 12.09
CA TYR A 58 -45.30 37.00 10.90
C TYR A 58 -44.11 37.17 9.96
N LEU A 59 -43.72 38.41 9.70
CA LEU A 59 -42.52 38.67 8.85
C LEU A 59 -41.26 38.09 9.45
N SER A 60 -41.09 38.12 10.78
CA SER A 60 -39.97 37.52 11.49
C SER A 60 -39.95 36.00 11.36
N ILE A 61 -41.12 35.33 11.50
CA ILE A 61 -41.22 33.87 11.34
C ILE A 61 -40.91 33.46 9.90
N ILE A 62 -41.45 34.16 8.91
CA ILE A 62 -41.20 33.88 7.49
C ILE A 62 -39.73 34.14 7.17
N GLY A 63 -39.17 35.26 7.64
CA GLY A 63 -37.76 35.58 7.47
C GLY A 63 -36.85 34.50 8.07
N GLY A 64 -37.14 34.06 9.30
CA GLY A 64 -36.41 32.95 9.96
C GLY A 64 -36.49 31.64 9.17
N ALA A 65 -37.67 31.28 8.68
CA ALA A 65 -37.84 30.10 7.84
C ALA A 65 -37.03 30.17 6.52
N CYS A 66 -37.01 31.34 5.87
CA CYS A 66 -36.20 31.57 4.65
C CYS A 66 -34.72 31.44 4.92
N VAL A 67 -34.22 31.95 6.06
CA VAL A 67 -32.80 31.80 6.45
C VAL A 67 -32.44 30.32 6.67
N ILE A 68 -33.29 29.61 7.44
CA ILE A 68 -33.05 28.16 7.69
C ILE A 68 -33.03 27.38 6.37
N TYR A 69 -33.96 27.65 5.48
CA TYR A 69 -33.99 27.01 4.16
C TYR A 69 -32.80 27.38 3.31
N GLY A 70 -32.36 28.62 3.33
CA GLY A 70 -31.14 29.08 2.66
C GLY A 70 -29.90 28.36 3.17
N LEU A 71 -29.77 28.21 4.50
CA LEU A 71 -28.65 27.44 5.11
C LEU A 71 -28.67 25.95 4.71
N TYR A 72 -29.87 25.34 4.68
CA TYR A 72 -30.00 23.94 4.21
C TYR A 72 -29.55 23.77 2.76
N LEU A 73 -29.99 24.69 1.86
CA LEU A 73 -29.56 24.65 0.46
C LEU A 73 -28.07 24.87 0.29
N ASN A 74 -27.48 25.78 1.07
CA ASN A 74 -26.07 26.07 1.04
C ASN A 74 -25.25 24.84 1.52
N ASN A 75 -25.63 24.20 2.63
CA ASN A 75 -25.01 22.98 3.10
C ASN A 75 -25.07 21.85 2.06
N LYS A 76 -26.22 21.70 1.40
CA LYS A 76 -26.35 20.71 0.31
C LYS A 76 -25.40 21.01 -0.85
N LYS A 77 -25.31 22.31 -1.23
CA LYS A 77 -24.40 22.74 -2.31
C LYS A 77 -22.93 22.48 -1.96
N ILE A 78 -22.52 22.79 -0.72
CA ILE A 78 -21.18 22.52 -0.21
C ILE A 78 -20.87 21.01 -0.29
N GLY A 79 -21.80 20.15 0.14
CA GLY A 79 -21.65 18.70 0.06
C GLY A 79 -21.46 18.19 -1.38
N GLU A 80 -22.21 18.71 -2.34
CA GLU A 80 -22.06 18.36 -3.76
C GLU A 80 -20.74 18.88 -4.33
N GLN A 81 -20.31 20.09 -3.97
CA GLN A 81 -19.02 20.64 -4.39
C GLN A 81 -17.84 19.83 -3.84
N THR A 82 -17.88 19.46 -2.56
CA THR A 82 -16.85 18.60 -1.95
C THR A 82 -16.78 17.26 -2.65
N ARG A 83 -17.93 16.65 -2.99
CA ARG A 83 -17.96 15.39 -3.74
C ARG A 83 -17.36 15.53 -5.13
N GLN A 84 -17.70 16.63 -5.85
CA GLN A 84 -17.13 16.90 -7.18
C GLN A 84 -15.62 17.13 -7.12
N ASN A 85 -15.14 17.89 -6.13
CA ASN A 85 -13.72 18.13 -5.94
C ASN A 85 -12.96 16.82 -5.66
N ASN A 86 -13.48 15.93 -4.80
CA ASN A 86 -12.89 14.63 -4.52
C ASN A 86 -12.83 13.72 -5.77
N ILE A 87 -13.87 13.77 -6.63
CA ILE A 87 -13.88 13.03 -7.90
C ILE A 87 -12.84 13.63 -8.85
N ALA A 88 -12.79 14.95 -8.98
CA ALA A 88 -11.83 15.64 -9.85
C ALA A 88 -10.38 15.36 -9.42
N GLU A 89 -10.09 15.37 -8.13
CA GLU A 89 -8.79 15.05 -7.57
C GLU A 89 -8.37 13.61 -7.92
N LYS A 90 -9.26 12.62 -7.68
CA LYS A 90 -9.00 11.23 -8.04
C LYS A 90 -8.74 11.08 -9.53
N THR A 91 -9.58 11.68 -10.38
CA THR A 91 -9.42 11.63 -11.84
C THR A 91 -8.10 12.26 -12.30
N ASN A 92 -7.67 13.34 -11.62
CA ASN A 92 -6.38 13.98 -11.92
C ASN A 92 -5.21 13.07 -11.58
N ILE A 93 -5.25 12.38 -10.40
CA ILE A 93 -4.21 11.42 -10.02
C ILE A 93 -4.18 10.25 -11.02
N ASP A 94 -5.34 9.69 -11.39
CA ASP A 94 -5.44 8.60 -12.35
C ASP A 94 -4.86 9.00 -13.73
N LYS A 95 -5.11 10.24 -14.18
CA LYS A 95 -4.54 10.78 -15.42
C LYS A 95 -3.01 10.94 -15.30
N ARG A 96 -2.52 11.58 -14.24
CA ARG A 96 -1.09 11.74 -13.97
C ARG A 96 -0.36 10.40 -13.94
N PHE A 97 -1.00 9.38 -13.36
CA PHE A 97 -0.47 8.01 -13.34
C PHE A 97 -0.35 7.44 -14.76
N GLY A 98 -1.39 7.53 -15.58
CA GLY A 98 -1.34 7.09 -16.98
C GLY A 98 -0.26 7.78 -17.80
N ASP A 99 -0.14 9.12 -17.66
CA ASP A 99 0.90 9.92 -18.32
C ASP A 99 2.30 9.49 -17.86
N ALA A 100 2.49 9.27 -16.56
CA ALA A 100 3.79 8.87 -15.99
C ALA A 100 4.22 7.46 -16.44
N VAL A 101 3.29 6.51 -16.56
CA VAL A 101 3.55 5.18 -17.16
C VAL A 101 3.96 5.32 -18.63
N GLY A 102 3.29 6.18 -19.38
CA GLY A 102 3.66 6.49 -20.76
C GLY A 102 5.08 7.06 -20.87
N TYR A 103 5.44 7.99 -19.99
CA TYR A 103 6.78 8.58 -19.95
C TYR A 103 7.86 7.56 -19.57
N LEU A 104 7.62 6.67 -18.60
CA LEU A 104 8.57 5.63 -18.22
C LEU A 104 8.97 4.75 -19.42
N ASN A 105 8.04 4.50 -20.33
CA ASN A 105 8.26 3.69 -21.53
C ASN A 105 8.86 4.48 -22.71
N SER A 106 9.14 5.77 -22.54
CA SER A 106 9.74 6.61 -23.60
C SER A 106 11.14 6.11 -23.99
N ASP A 107 11.48 6.27 -25.28
CA ASP A 107 12.84 6.00 -25.77
C ASP A 107 13.83 7.10 -25.34
N ASN A 108 13.35 8.28 -24.96
CA ASN A 108 14.17 9.35 -24.42
C ASN A 108 14.39 9.14 -22.92
N ASP A 109 15.64 8.86 -22.54
CA ASP A 109 16.03 8.62 -21.15
C ASP A 109 15.60 9.73 -20.17
N GLY A 110 15.69 10.99 -20.59
CA GLY A 110 15.30 12.11 -19.74
C GLY A 110 13.80 12.11 -19.43
N ILE A 111 12.96 11.83 -20.43
CA ILE A 111 11.51 11.70 -20.28
C ILE A 111 11.19 10.49 -19.43
N ALA A 112 11.84 9.35 -19.68
CA ALA A 112 11.62 8.12 -18.95
C ALA A 112 12.02 8.24 -17.46
N ILE A 113 13.13 8.90 -17.15
CA ILE A 113 13.51 9.23 -15.77
C ILE A 113 12.46 10.13 -15.12
N GLY A 114 11.97 11.15 -15.82
CA GLY A 114 10.87 11.99 -15.35
C GLY A 114 9.60 11.18 -15.03
N GLY A 115 9.27 10.19 -15.87
CA GLY A 115 8.18 9.23 -15.65
C GLY A 115 8.37 8.41 -14.37
N ALA A 116 9.59 7.90 -14.11
CA ALA A 116 9.91 7.16 -12.89
C ALA A 116 9.70 8.01 -11.63
N TYR A 117 10.22 9.25 -11.62
CA TYR A 117 10.00 10.18 -10.49
C TYR A 117 8.53 10.54 -10.31
N ALA A 118 7.77 10.74 -11.40
CA ALA A 118 6.34 11.03 -11.33
C ALA A 118 5.55 9.86 -10.72
N LEU A 119 5.84 8.61 -11.12
CA LEU A 119 5.25 7.41 -10.52
C LEU A 119 5.58 7.30 -9.04
N PHE A 120 6.84 7.51 -8.67
CA PHE A 120 7.26 7.50 -7.27
C PHE A 120 6.52 8.54 -6.44
N GLN A 121 6.37 9.76 -6.95
CA GLN A 121 5.63 10.83 -6.27
C GLN A 121 4.15 10.46 -6.08
N ILE A 122 3.51 9.85 -7.08
CA ILE A 122 2.12 9.38 -6.99
C ILE A 122 1.99 8.29 -5.93
N ALA A 123 2.92 7.33 -5.85
CA ALA A 123 2.94 6.30 -4.81
C ALA A 123 3.10 6.89 -3.40
N LYS A 124 3.82 8.00 -3.27
CA LYS A 124 4.00 8.73 -2.02
C LYS A 124 2.73 9.49 -1.61
N GLU A 125 2.02 10.09 -2.58
CA GLU A 125 0.80 10.87 -2.36
C GLU A 125 -0.43 9.99 -2.07
N ASP A 126 -0.59 8.87 -2.79
CA ASP A 126 -1.78 8.02 -2.69
C ASP A 126 -1.41 6.54 -2.46
N LYS A 127 -1.81 6.04 -1.30
CA LYS A 127 -1.56 4.65 -0.87
C LYS A 127 -2.08 3.59 -1.86
N ARG A 128 -3.10 3.89 -2.65
CA ARG A 128 -3.67 2.96 -3.65
C ARG A 128 -2.66 2.57 -4.72
N TYR A 129 -1.73 3.48 -5.03
CA TYR A 129 -0.73 3.28 -6.09
C TYR A 129 0.57 2.65 -5.60
N LYS A 130 0.82 2.54 -4.30
CA LYS A 130 2.09 2.00 -3.77
C LYS A 130 2.45 0.65 -4.38
N SER A 131 1.59 -0.35 -4.22
CA SER A 131 1.84 -1.69 -4.74
C SER A 131 1.89 -1.72 -6.28
N ILE A 132 1.06 -0.91 -6.94
CA ILE A 132 1.01 -0.85 -8.41
C ILE A 132 2.34 -0.30 -8.94
N VAL A 133 2.81 0.83 -8.39
CA VAL A 133 4.09 1.46 -8.80
C VAL A 133 5.27 0.56 -8.47
N ALA A 134 5.26 -0.08 -7.28
CA ALA A 134 6.30 -1.02 -6.91
C ALA A 134 6.42 -2.18 -7.91
N ASN A 135 5.29 -2.76 -8.32
CA ASN A 135 5.27 -3.82 -9.33
C ASN A 135 5.72 -3.33 -10.71
N ILE A 136 5.28 -2.14 -11.14
CA ILE A 136 5.76 -1.53 -12.40
C ILE A 136 7.28 -1.37 -12.37
N PHE A 137 7.85 -0.91 -11.27
CA PHE A 137 9.30 -0.79 -11.12
C PHE A 137 10.01 -2.15 -11.16
N CYS A 138 9.48 -3.16 -10.45
CA CYS A 138 10.01 -4.52 -10.50
C CYS A 138 9.98 -5.10 -11.92
N ASP A 139 8.86 -4.97 -12.61
CA ASP A 139 8.69 -5.46 -13.98
C ASP A 139 9.60 -4.69 -14.96
N PHE A 140 9.70 -3.37 -14.79
CA PHE A 140 10.59 -2.55 -15.62
C PHE A 140 12.06 -2.96 -15.47
N ILE A 141 12.55 -3.14 -14.24
CA ILE A 141 13.91 -3.60 -13.97
C ILE A 141 14.11 -5.00 -14.58
N SER A 142 13.19 -5.93 -14.31
CA SER A 142 13.27 -7.31 -14.79
C SER A 142 13.31 -7.42 -16.33
N ALA A 143 12.51 -6.63 -17.03
CA ALA A 143 12.41 -6.65 -18.48
C ALA A 143 13.64 -6.02 -19.17
N ASN A 144 14.24 -4.99 -18.58
CA ASN A 144 15.29 -4.23 -19.23
C ASN A 144 16.71 -4.61 -18.76
N PHE A 145 16.85 -5.33 -17.64
CA PHE A 145 18.15 -5.67 -17.08
C PHE A 145 19.01 -6.50 -18.05
N SER A 146 18.44 -7.55 -18.65
CA SER A 146 19.15 -8.46 -19.55
C SER A 146 19.49 -7.85 -20.93
N SER A 147 18.74 -6.80 -21.33
CA SER A 147 18.95 -6.17 -22.66
C SER A 147 20.14 -5.22 -22.70
N GLY A 148 20.67 -4.81 -21.53
CA GLY A 148 21.72 -3.80 -21.44
C GLY A 148 21.27 -2.39 -21.88
N ASN A 149 20.01 -2.24 -22.27
CA ASN A 149 19.41 -0.97 -22.64
C ASN A 149 18.98 -0.19 -21.38
N LYS A 150 18.97 1.13 -21.48
CA LYS A 150 18.43 2.01 -20.40
C LYS A 150 19.12 1.81 -19.03
N ILE A 151 20.42 1.48 -19.00
CA ILE A 151 21.18 1.21 -17.76
C ILE A 151 21.02 2.34 -16.72
N ARG A 152 21.08 3.60 -17.18
CA ARG A 152 20.92 4.78 -16.30
C ARG A 152 19.52 4.81 -15.68
N LEU A 153 18.49 4.56 -16.47
CA LEU A 153 17.10 4.54 -16.01
C LEU A 153 16.86 3.37 -15.02
N ILE A 154 17.40 2.19 -15.31
CA ILE A 154 17.37 1.05 -14.38
C ILE A 154 18.00 1.43 -13.04
N GLY A 155 19.15 2.11 -13.05
CA GLY A 155 19.80 2.61 -11.84
C GLY A 155 18.89 3.53 -11.03
N VAL A 156 18.23 4.49 -11.67
CA VAL A 156 17.29 5.42 -11.01
C VAL A 156 16.08 4.66 -10.45
N VAL A 157 15.48 3.74 -11.21
CA VAL A 157 14.32 2.96 -10.75
C VAL A 157 14.70 2.05 -9.57
N LYS A 158 15.88 1.39 -9.61
CA LYS A 158 16.42 0.61 -8.49
C LYS A 158 16.60 1.50 -7.25
N GLU A 159 17.15 2.68 -7.40
CA GLU A 159 17.35 3.63 -6.30
C GLU A 159 16.01 4.06 -5.69
N LEU A 160 15.05 4.50 -6.52
CA LEU A 160 13.71 4.90 -6.06
C LEU A 160 12.98 3.77 -5.34
N LEU A 161 13.11 2.53 -5.83
CA LEU A 161 12.45 1.38 -5.22
C LEU A 161 13.17 0.96 -3.92
N PHE A 162 14.45 0.62 -3.99
CA PHE A 162 15.13 -0.06 -2.89
C PHE A 162 15.50 0.85 -1.72
N GLN A 163 15.74 2.15 -1.96
CA GLN A 163 15.99 3.10 -0.87
C GLN A 163 14.70 3.51 -0.13
N ASN A 164 13.52 3.16 -0.65
CA ASN A 164 12.24 3.55 -0.07
C ASN A 164 11.36 2.36 0.34
N LEU A 165 11.95 1.18 0.54
CA LEU A 165 11.24 -0.02 0.97
C LEU A 165 10.65 0.14 2.39
N ASP A 166 11.31 0.88 3.27
CA ASP A 166 10.92 1.13 4.65
C ASP A 166 9.99 2.34 4.83
N THR A 167 9.76 3.10 3.77
CA THR A 167 8.98 4.34 3.79
C THR A 167 7.78 4.29 2.85
N VAL A 168 8.00 4.55 1.57
CA VAL A 168 6.92 4.62 0.57
C VAL A 168 6.33 3.25 0.29
N PHE A 169 7.19 2.21 0.16
CA PHE A 169 6.78 0.85 -0.22
C PHE A 169 6.64 -0.10 0.95
N LEU A 170 6.55 0.42 2.16
CA LEU A 170 6.31 -0.39 3.37
C LEU A 170 5.08 -1.28 3.19
N GLU A 171 5.18 -2.55 3.63
CA GLU A 171 4.13 -3.57 3.56
C GLU A 171 3.68 -3.95 2.12
N THR A 172 4.47 -3.60 1.10
CA THR A 172 4.21 -4.06 -0.26
C THR A 172 4.79 -5.45 -0.50
N GLU A 173 4.21 -6.17 -1.46
CA GLU A 173 4.74 -7.42 -1.97
C GLU A 173 5.43 -7.17 -3.31
N LEU A 174 6.71 -7.56 -3.40
CA LEU A 174 7.56 -7.32 -4.56
C LEU A 174 8.01 -8.64 -5.16
N THR A 175 8.11 -8.71 -6.48
CA THR A 175 8.70 -9.85 -7.18
C THR A 175 9.67 -9.38 -8.25
N LEU A 176 10.92 -9.81 -8.14
CA LEU A 176 12.02 -9.50 -9.07
C LEU A 176 12.46 -10.76 -9.80
N ARG A 177 12.71 -10.66 -11.10
CA ARG A 177 13.04 -11.82 -11.95
C ARG A 177 14.20 -11.53 -12.88
N ASN A 178 15.05 -12.55 -13.09
CA ASN A 178 16.15 -12.52 -14.08
C ASN A 178 17.10 -11.34 -13.88
N ILE A 179 17.46 -11.01 -12.62
CA ILE A 179 18.31 -9.88 -12.28
C ILE A 179 19.57 -10.37 -11.57
N SER A 180 20.69 -9.74 -11.88
CA SER A 180 21.94 -9.92 -11.11
C SER A 180 22.12 -8.74 -10.15
N PHE A 181 22.39 -9.05 -8.89
CA PHE A 181 22.65 -8.10 -7.82
C PHE A 181 24.09 -8.26 -7.33
N GLU A 182 24.72 -7.12 -7.03
CA GLU A 182 26.12 -7.07 -6.63
C GLU A 182 26.26 -6.51 -5.20
N LYS A 183 27.48 -6.55 -4.68
CA LYS A 183 27.83 -6.16 -3.30
C LYS A 183 27.30 -4.78 -2.86
N ASN A 184 27.05 -3.89 -3.78
CA ASN A 184 26.51 -2.55 -3.47
C ASN A 184 24.98 -2.51 -3.36
N ASP A 185 24.30 -3.53 -3.86
CA ASP A 185 22.85 -3.64 -3.74
C ASP A 185 22.50 -4.05 -2.31
N ARG A 186 21.58 -3.29 -1.69
CA ARG A 186 21.11 -3.54 -0.33
C ARG A 186 19.60 -3.49 -0.30
N PHE A 187 19.02 -4.46 0.39
CA PHE A 187 17.59 -4.52 0.64
C PHE A 187 17.36 -4.31 2.13
N HIS A 188 16.68 -3.22 2.46
CA HIS A 188 16.38 -2.88 3.85
C HIS A 188 14.94 -2.40 3.97
N GLY A 189 14.17 -3.01 4.87
CA GLY A 189 12.80 -2.58 5.18
C GLY A 189 11.84 -3.73 5.43
N LYS A 190 10.71 -3.43 6.06
CA LYS A 190 9.65 -4.39 6.38
C LYS A 190 8.74 -4.66 5.17
N VAL A 191 9.26 -5.35 4.19
CA VAL A 191 8.57 -5.71 2.95
C VAL A 191 8.65 -7.20 2.68
N ASN A 192 7.74 -7.69 1.84
CA ASN A 192 7.75 -9.06 1.33
C ASN A 192 8.41 -9.04 -0.06
N ILE A 193 9.56 -9.71 -0.22
CA ILE A 193 10.28 -9.74 -1.50
C ILE A 193 10.49 -11.17 -1.96
N GLY A 194 10.01 -11.48 -3.17
CA GLY A 194 10.32 -12.69 -3.92
C GLY A 194 11.36 -12.41 -5.01
N PHE A 195 12.35 -13.30 -5.12
CA PHE A 195 13.33 -13.31 -6.19
C PHE A 195 13.22 -14.63 -6.96
N LYS A 196 13.15 -14.54 -8.27
CA LYS A 196 13.08 -15.71 -9.14
C LYS A 196 14.10 -15.62 -10.26
N ASP A 197 14.86 -16.71 -10.45
CA ASP A 197 15.90 -16.80 -11.48
C ASP A 197 16.93 -15.64 -11.38
N CYS A 198 17.21 -15.18 -10.16
CA CYS A 198 18.14 -14.07 -9.87
C CYS A 198 19.50 -14.57 -9.41
N SER A 199 20.54 -13.74 -9.57
CA SER A 199 21.88 -14.02 -9.03
C SER A 199 22.30 -12.93 -8.03
N PHE A 200 22.98 -13.33 -6.97
CA PHE A 200 23.42 -12.45 -5.89
C PHE A 200 24.89 -12.68 -5.59
N GLU A 201 25.69 -11.62 -5.61
CA GLU A 201 27.11 -11.66 -5.24
C GLU A 201 27.38 -10.65 -4.12
N GLY A 202 27.54 -11.14 -2.90
CA GLY A 202 27.87 -10.32 -1.74
C GLY A 202 26.76 -9.35 -1.28
N VAL A 203 25.50 -9.64 -1.56
CA VAL A 203 24.35 -8.79 -1.26
C VAL A 203 23.92 -8.89 0.19
N VAL A 204 23.44 -7.78 0.76
CA VAL A 204 22.94 -7.73 2.13
C VAL A 204 21.43 -7.50 2.13
N PHE A 205 20.70 -8.42 2.76
CA PHE A 205 19.27 -8.34 3.02
C PHE A 205 19.09 -8.08 4.52
N ASN A 206 18.39 -7.00 4.86
CA ASN A 206 18.26 -6.59 6.25
C ASN A 206 16.81 -6.22 6.60
N MET A 207 16.31 -6.75 7.72
CA MET A 207 15.00 -6.45 8.30
C MET A 207 13.81 -6.73 7.36
N LEU A 208 13.91 -7.71 6.46
CA LEU A 208 12.82 -8.08 5.56
C LEU A 208 11.76 -8.91 6.30
N GLU A 209 10.48 -8.63 6.04
CA GLU A 209 9.37 -9.38 6.67
C GLU A 209 9.26 -10.79 6.10
N PHE A 210 9.32 -10.91 4.77
CA PHE A 210 9.38 -12.20 4.09
C PHE A 210 10.32 -12.10 2.88
N THR A 211 11.24 -13.06 2.76
CA THR A 211 12.16 -13.15 1.63
C THR A 211 12.12 -14.53 1.03
N ARG A 212 11.81 -14.62 -0.24
CA ARG A 212 11.78 -15.87 -0.99
C ARG A 212 12.75 -15.84 -2.15
N PHE A 213 13.61 -16.85 -2.22
CA PHE A 213 14.51 -17.09 -3.35
C PHE A 213 14.08 -18.38 -4.05
N GLU A 214 13.76 -18.31 -5.32
CA GLU A 214 13.36 -19.46 -6.14
C GLU A 214 14.24 -19.54 -7.38
N SER A 215 14.90 -20.65 -7.57
CA SER A 215 15.82 -20.90 -8.70
C SER A 215 16.94 -19.85 -8.81
N CYS A 216 17.44 -19.36 -7.67
CA CYS A 216 18.42 -18.29 -7.61
C CYS A 216 19.84 -18.83 -7.45
N LYS A 217 20.85 -18.00 -7.82
CA LYS A 217 22.26 -18.24 -7.52
C LYS A 217 22.70 -17.29 -6.42
N ILE A 218 23.08 -17.83 -5.25
CA ILE A 218 23.41 -17.02 -4.07
C ILE A 218 24.87 -17.26 -3.70
N ASN A 219 25.69 -16.21 -3.76
CA ASN A 219 27.08 -16.24 -3.41
C ASN A 219 27.45 -15.16 -2.40
N LYS A 220 28.14 -15.53 -1.32
CA LYS A 220 28.67 -14.64 -0.26
C LYS A 220 27.66 -13.60 0.26
N SER A 221 26.38 -13.94 0.30
CA SER A 221 25.31 -13.01 0.69
C SER A 221 24.93 -13.16 2.16
N HIS A 222 24.35 -12.09 2.73
CA HIS A 222 24.00 -12.03 4.14
C HIS A 222 22.52 -11.67 4.32
N LEU A 223 21.81 -12.49 5.11
CA LEU A 223 20.46 -12.21 5.57
C LEU A 223 20.52 -11.87 7.07
N ILE A 224 20.18 -10.64 7.40
CA ILE A 224 20.29 -10.11 8.75
C ILE A 224 18.89 -9.68 9.21
N ASP A 225 18.46 -10.15 10.38
CA ASP A 225 17.18 -9.80 10.99
C ASP A 225 15.96 -9.97 10.08
N CYS A 226 16.00 -10.94 9.16
CA CYS A 226 14.86 -11.28 8.31
C CYS A 226 13.89 -12.19 9.07
N ASN A 227 12.56 -11.87 9.01
CA ASN A 227 11.57 -12.55 9.83
C ASN A 227 11.24 -13.95 9.30
N LYS A 228 11.01 -14.09 7.97
CA LYS A 228 10.76 -15.36 7.31
C LYS A 228 11.61 -15.48 6.05
N ILE A 229 12.26 -16.64 5.85
CA ILE A 229 13.18 -16.88 4.74
C ILE A 229 12.82 -18.21 4.08
N ASP A 230 12.55 -18.18 2.78
CA ASP A 230 12.38 -19.36 1.94
C ASP A 230 13.46 -19.37 0.85
N ILE A 231 14.27 -20.43 0.78
CA ILE A 231 15.24 -20.63 -0.31
C ILE A 231 14.94 -21.99 -0.95
N ILE A 232 14.50 -21.95 -2.20
CA ILE A 232 13.92 -23.11 -2.89
C ILE A 232 14.60 -23.29 -4.24
N ARG A 233 15.06 -24.51 -4.53
CA ARG A 233 15.65 -24.92 -5.83
C ARG A 233 16.78 -23.99 -6.30
N SER A 234 17.58 -23.49 -5.36
CA SER A 234 18.61 -22.48 -5.60
C SER A 234 20.02 -23.06 -5.47
N GLU A 235 20.98 -22.46 -6.18
CA GLU A 235 22.41 -22.78 -6.04
C GLU A 235 23.01 -21.85 -4.98
N ILE A 236 23.63 -22.42 -3.94
CA ILE A 236 24.16 -21.66 -2.82
C ILE A 236 25.67 -21.89 -2.71
N SER A 237 26.47 -20.88 -3.06
CA SER A 237 27.93 -20.90 -2.94
C SER A 237 28.44 -20.25 -1.66
N GLY A 238 27.59 -19.55 -0.93
CA GLY A 238 27.89 -18.94 0.37
C GLY A 238 26.74 -18.07 0.83
N ILE A 239 26.22 -18.35 2.01
CA ILE A 239 25.18 -17.52 2.65
C ILE A 239 25.38 -17.53 4.16
N SER A 240 25.12 -16.39 4.79
CA SER A 240 25.09 -16.27 6.23
C SER A 240 23.75 -15.70 6.68
N ILE A 241 23.03 -16.44 7.50
CA ILE A 241 21.74 -16.04 8.09
C ILE A 241 22.01 -15.71 9.55
N ARG A 242 21.82 -14.44 9.93
CA ARG A 242 22.12 -13.92 11.27
C ARG A 242 20.97 -13.11 11.81
N ASN A 243 20.75 -13.22 13.10
CA ASN A 243 19.78 -12.41 13.84
C ASN A 243 20.52 -11.60 14.89
N LEU A 244 20.47 -10.29 14.76
CA LEU A 244 21.15 -9.36 15.67
C LEU A 244 20.16 -8.67 16.62
N SER A 245 18.99 -8.29 16.11
CA SER A 245 18.00 -7.50 16.85
C SER A 245 16.58 -8.07 16.81
N MET A 246 16.20 -8.77 15.75
CA MET A 246 14.86 -9.35 15.60
C MET A 246 14.91 -10.87 15.46
N PRO A 247 14.01 -11.61 16.11
CA PRO A 247 13.92 -13.05 15.96
C PRO A 247 13.40 -13.43 14.58
N THR A 248 14.06 -14.39 13.94
CA THR A 248 13.52 -15.05 12.72
C THR A 248 12.45 -16.05 13.12
N LYS A 249 11.29 -16.01 12.49
CA LYS A 249 10.21 -16.96 12.76
C LYS A 249 10.41 -18.28 12.04
N GLU A 250 10.87 -18.22 10.80
CA GLU A 250 10.92 -19.42 9.96
C GLU A 250 12.05 -19.32 8.92
N VAL A 251 12.76 -20.40 8.73
CA VAL A 251 13.77 -20.56 7.66
C VAL A 251 13.52 -21.90 6.98
N ASN A 252 13.22 -21.85 5.69
CA ASN A 252 13.00 -23.04 4.87
C ASN A 252 14.05 -23.13 3.77
N LEU A 253 14.85 -24.19 3.77
CA LEU A 253 15.83 -24.52 2.75
C LEU A 253 15.39 -25.79 2.03
N VAL A 254 14.82 -25.67 0.84
CA VAL A 254 14.16 -26.79 0.15
C VAL A 254 14.77 -27.00 -1.23
N ASP A 255 15.21 -28.23 -1.53
CA ASP A 255 15.70 -28.68 -2.83
C ASP A 255 16.88 -27.83 -3.39
N ASN A 256 17.75 -27.34 -2.51
CA ASN A 256 18.86 -26.49 -2.91
C ASN A 256 20.13 -27.30 -3.23
N ILE A 257 20.94 -26.74 -4.12
CA ILE A 257 22.28 -27.23 -4.44
C ILE A 257 23.30 -26.42 -3.64
N TYR A 258 24.06 -27.09 -2.79
CA TYR A 258 25.04 -26.44 -1.91
C TYR A 258 26.46 -26.59 -2.49
N LEU A 259 26.99 -25.51 -3.09
CA LEU A 259 28.33 -25.44 -3.67
C LEU A 259 29.37 -24.87 -2.70
N GLY A 260 28.92 -24.21 -1.64
CA GLY A 260 29.79 -23.58 -0.63
C GLY A 260 29.19 -23.66 0.77
N GLN A 261 29.75 -22.89 1.70
CA GLN A 261 29.37 -22.94 3.11
C GLN A 261 28.10 -22.12 3.36
N VAL A 262 27.14 -22.70 4.09
CA VAL A 262 25.96 -22.06 4.60
C VAL A 262 26.08 -21.97 6.12
N GLU A 263 26.05 -20.76 6.66
CA GLU A 263 26.12 -20.51 8.09
C GLU A 263 24.78 -19.97 8.60
N ILE A 264 24.18 -20.67 9.55
CA ILE A 264 22.90 -20.27 10.16
C ILE A 264 23.12 -20.06 11.66
N TYR A 265 22.98 -18.83 12.09
CA TYR A 265 23.10 -18.46 13.51
C TYR A 265 21.72 -18.42 14.14
N ALA A 266 21.26 -19.58 14.59
CA ALA A 266 19.88 -19.82 15.03
C ALA A 266 19.59 -19.49 16.50
N GLN A 267 20.42 -18.70 17.16
CA GLN A 267 20.24 -18.36 18.60
C GLN A 267 18.91 -17.68 18.91
N THR A 268 18.29 -17.06 17.90
CA THR A 268 17.04 -16.31 18.05
C THR A 268 15.93 -16.77 17.10
N ILE A 269 16.02 -17.96 16.50
CA ILE A 269 14.90 -18.54 15.74
C ILE A 269 13.82 -18.95 16.75
N ILE A 270 12.69 -18.24 16.76
CA ILE A 270 11.54 -18.56 17.62
C ILE A 270 10.71 -19.71 17.04
N GLY A 271 10.73 -19.87 15.71
CA GLY A 271 9.96 -20.86 14.97
C GLY A 271 10.79 -22.04 14.50
N THR A 272 10.59 -22.48 13.26
CA THR A 272 11.17 -23.69 12.69
C THR A 272 12.27 -23.38 11.70
N LEU A 273 13.38 -24.10 11.78
CA LEU A 273 14.37 -24.24 10.71
C LEU A 273 14.11 -25.58 10.03
N TYR A 274 13.65 -25.55 8.78
CA TYR A 274 13.43 -26.72 7.97
C TYR A 274 14.51 -26.83 6.88
N ILE A 275 15.16 -28.00 6.80
CA ILE A 275 16.14 -28.33 5.75
C ILE A 275 15.67 -29.63 5.09
N GLY A 276 15.21 -29.54 3.85
CA GLY A 276 14.63 -30.66 3.14
C GLY A 276 15.07 -30.76 1.68
N SER A 277 15.00 -31.97 1.14
CA SER A 277 15.18 -32.23 -0.28
C SER A 277 14.23 -33.32 -0.75
N THR A 278 13.61 -33.12 -1.90
CA THR A 278 12.83 -34.11 -2.62
C THR A 278 13.68 -34.91 -3.62
N ALA A 279 14.91 -34.44 -3.92
CA ALA A 279 15.84 -35.12 -4.84
C ALA A 279 16.21 -36.51 -4.36
N THR A 280 16.23 -37.48 -5.27
CA THR A 280 16.50 -38.89 -4.98
C THR A 280 17.99 -39.22 -4.90
N SER A 281 18.88 -38.36 -5.40
CA SER A 281 20.33 -38.56 -5.40
C SER A 281 21.05 -37.26 -5.02
N PHE A 282 21.84 -37.34 -3.95
CA PHE A 282 23.00 -36.45 -3.78
C PHE A 282 24.18 -37.16 -4.43
N ASP A 283 24.96 -36.45 -5.23
CA ASP A 283 26.26 -36.97 -5.67
C ASP A 283 27.08 -37.38 -4.45
N ASP A 284 27.55 -38.62 -4.40
CA ASP A 284 28.27 -39.18 -3.26
C ASP A 284 29.64 -38.50 -3.00
N ASP A 285 30.08 -37.60 -3.88
CA ASP A 285 31.30 -36.78 -3.72
C ASP A 285 31.23 -35.66 -2.69
N PHE A 286 30.09 -35.50 -2.00
CA PHE A 286 29.91 -34.47 -0.97
C PHE A 286 30.41 -34.92 0.42
N VAL A 287 31.71 -34.91 0.63
CA VAL A 287 32.32 -35.34 1.90
C VAL A 287 32.27 -34.29 3.02
N ASP A 288 32.05 -33.00 2.70
CA ASP A 288 32.10 -31.93 3.69
C ASP A 288 30.71 -31.42 4.10
N LYS A 289 30.49 -31.32 5.42
CA LYS A 289 29.29 -30.73 6.01
C LYS A 289 29.21 -29.25 5.66
N ARG A 290 28.42 -28.93 4.63
CA ARG A 290 28.35 -27.58 4.05
C ARG A 290 27.38 -26.65 4.76
N ILE A 291 26.43 -27.21 5.54
CA ILE A 291 25.47 -26.39 6.33
C ILE A 291 25.90 -26.50 7.80
N VAL A 292 26.29 -25.38 8.37
CA VAL A 292 26.63 -25.26 9.78
C VAL A 292 25.54 -24.45 10.50
N VAL A 293 24.84 -25.11 11.42
CA VAL A 293 23.82 -24.47 12.25
C VAL A 293 24.39 -24.25 13.65
N TYR A 294 24.46 -23.01 14.06
CA TYR A 294 24.85 -22.64 15.42
C TYR A 294 23.60 -22.39 16.25
N THR A 295 23.31 -23.26 17.23
CA THR A 295 22.08 -23.14 18.04
C THR A 295 22.28 -23.69 19.44
N ASP A 296 21.55 -23.13 20.39
CA ASP A 296 21.41 -23.68 21.75
C ASP A 296 20.10 -24.51 21.90
N CYS A 297 19.24 -24.54 20.87
CA CYS A 297 17.93 -25.19 20.87
C CYS A 297 17.80 -26.18 19.70
N GLU A 298 18.22 -27.42 19.87
CA GLU A 298 18.14 -28.46 18.83
C GLU A 298 16.68 -28.88 18.49
N ASN A 299 15.73 -28.71 19.41
CA ASN A 299 14.34 -29.18 19.26
C ASN A 299 13.50 -28.43 18.20
N ARG A 300 14.05 -27.39 17.59
CA ARG A 300 13.34 -26.58 16.58
C ARG A 300 13.92 -26.77 15.17
N ILE A 301 14.82 -27.74 15.00
CA ILE A 301 15.49 -27.99 13.74
C ILE A 301 14.91 -29.28 13.15
N GLU A 302 14.23 -29.15 12.03
CA GLU A 302 13.70 -30.26 11.25
C GLU A 302 14.62 -30.51 10.04
N ILE A 303 15.36 -31.62 10.06
CA ILE A 303 16.25 -32.01 9.00
C ILE A 303 15.74 -33.30 8.38
N ASN A 304 15.44 -33.27 7.08
CA ASN A 304 15.13 -34.48 6.34
C ASN A 304 16.30 -35.45 6.41
N ASP A 305 16.05 -36.76 6.52
CA ASP A 305 17.06 -37.79 6.65
C ASP A 305 18.13 -37.72 5.56
N ARG A 306 17.76 -37.36 4.35
CA ARG A 306 18.69 -37.15 3.22
C ARG A 306 19.68 -36.01 3.44
N CYS A 307 19.29 -34.97 4.16
CA CYS A 307 20.09 -33.78 4.44
C CYS A 307 20.99 -33.94 5.68
N LYS A 308 20.78 -34.96 6.53
CA LYS A 308 21.56 -35.15 7.76
C LYS A 308 23.08 -35.28 7.52
N LYS A 309 23.51 -35.84 6.37
CA LYS A 309 24.92 -35.98 6.03
C LYS A 309 25.63 -34.65 5.81
N ILE A 310 24.93 -33.63 5.30
CA ILE A 310 25.51 -32.33 4.95
C ILE A 310 25.34 -31.26 6.03
N VAL A 311 24.59 -31.53 7.10
CA VAL A 311 24.32 -30.59 8.20
C VAL A 311 25.18 -30.89 9.40
N SER A 312 25.83 -29.90 9.96
CA SER A 312 26.51 -29.92 11.24
C SER A 312 25.87 -28.97 12.23
N ILE A 313 25.42 -29.49 13.37
CA ILE A 313 24.92 -28.66 14.46
C ILE A 313 26.02 -28.40 15.45
N LYS A 314 26.33 -27.14 15.71
CA LYS A 314 27.32 -26.72 16.69
C LYS A 314 26.63 -25.98 17.83
N LYS A 315 26.85 -26.45 19.08
CA LYS A 315 26.51 -25.70 20.27
C LYS A 315 27.49 -24.52 20.39
N GLY A 316 26.99 -23.31 20.44
CA GLY A 316 27.86 -22.15 20.53
C GLY A 316 27.17 -20.96 21.16
N THR A 317 27.75 -20.48 22.26
CA THR A 317 27.53 -19.13 22.77
C THR A 317 28.32 -18.16 21.88
N PHE A 318 27.64 -17.40 21.02
CA PHE A 318 28.29 -16.29 20.34
C PHE A 318 28.40 -15.10 21.27
N TYR A 319 29.61 -14.78 21.68
CA TYR A 319 29.89 -13.47 22.26
C TYR A 319 29.62 -12.40 21.20
N ARG A 320 28.73 -11.44 21.55
CA ARG A 320 28.60 -10.18 20.83
C ARG A 320 29.99 -9.51 20.78
N ARG A 321 30.55 -9.38 19.60
CA ARG A 321 31.60 -8.41 19.30
C ARG A 321 31.00 -7.25 18.54
#